data_f3df3bda3404ec314785d5cbcdc2aca1
#
_entry.id   f3df3bda3404ec314785d5cbcdc2aca1
#
_cell.length_a   1.000
_cell.length_b   1.000
_cell.length_c   1.000
_cell.angle_alpha   90.00
_cell.angle_beta   90.00
_cell.angle_gamma   90.00
#
_symmetry.space_group_name_H-M   'P 1'
#
loop_
_entity.id
_entity.type
_entity.pdbx_description
1 polymer ?
#
loop_
_entity_poly.entity_id
_entity_poly.type
_entity_poly.pdbx_seq_one_letter_code
_entity_poly.pdbx_strand_id
1 'polypeptide(L)'
;MRTPGRRPRLRRGGIAILALTLIGVVLAAAAAGSAPRLVWNFTASVPVGLYALEDRRWKRDDRVALKPSGRLLEALQSADVLRAGRLLLKRVAAISGDEVCRSGESVTINGAARVYARSDLGLPRWSGCVRLLIGEVFLLGETENSFDGRYFGVTSAADIVGPVRSVVTF
;
A
#
# COMPACT_ATOMS: atom_id res chain seq x y z
N MET A 1 -61.04 2.37 -25.21
CA MET A 1 -60.21 1.23 -25.67
C MET A 1 -58.74 1.62 -25.53
N ARG A 2 -57.99 1.02 -24.57
CA ARG A 2 -56.55 1.27 -24.39
C ARG A 2 -55.79 0.12 -25.05
N THR A 3 -54.95 0.40 -26.03
CA THR A 3 -54.05 -0.58 -26.66
C THR A 3 -52.95 -0.99 -25.69
N PRO A 4 -52.70 -2.27 -25.48
CA PRO A 4 -51.61 -2.71 -24.61
C PRO A 4 -50.26 -2.50 -25.34
N GLY A 5 -49.40 -1.66 -24.72
CA GLY A 5 -48.04 -1.39 -25.21
C GLY A 5 -47.21 -2.68 -25.21
N ARG A 6 -46.68 -3.04 -26.38
CA ARG A 6 -45.71 -4.14 -26.55
C ARG A 6 -44.41 -3.77 -25.82
N ARG A 7 -44.10 -4.47 -24.72
CA ARG A 7 -42.76 -4.41 -24.10
C ARG A 7 -41.75 -5.02 -25.06
N PRO A 8 -40.62 -4.34 -25.34
CA PRO A 8 -39.60 -4.89 -26.23
C PRO A 8 -39.00 -6.15 -25.57
N ARG A 9 -39.18 -7.31 -26.20
CA ARG A 9 -38.48 -8.54 -25.82
C ARG A 9 -37.03 -8.42 -26.28
N LEU A 10 -36.08 -8.13 -25.37
CA LEU A 10 -34.65 -8.28 -25.66
C LEU A 10 -34.46 -9.71 -26.16
N ARG A 11 -34.04 -9.87 -27.42
CA ARG A 11 -33.76 -11.18 -28.00
C ARG A 11 -32.66 -11.85 -27.17
N ARG A 12 -32.85 -13.09 -26.77
CA ARG A 12 -31.87 -13.90 -25.99
C ARG A 12 -30.44 -13.84 -26.57
N GLY A 13 -30.32 -13.69 -27.92
CA GLY A 13 -29.04 -13.48 -28.60
C GLY A 13 -28.34 -12.17 -28.26
N GLY A 14 -29.07 -11.06 -28.05
CA GLY A 14 -28.47 -9.77 -27.70
C GLY A 14 -27.87 -9.79 -26.28
N ILE A 15 -28.53 -10.49 -25.34
CA ILE A 15 -27.99 -10.66 -23.98
C ILE A 15 -26.72 -11.52 -23.97
N ALA A 16 -26.71 -12.60 -24.79
CA ALA A 16 -25.53 -13.48 -24.89
C ALA A 16 -24.33 -12.73 -25.50
N ILE A 17 -24.54 -11.94 -26.53
CA ILE A 17 -23.48 -11.11 -27.16
C ILE A 17 -22.92 -10.11 -26.13
N LEU A 18 -23.78 -9.40 -25.40
CA LEU A 18 -23.37 -8.44 -24.39
C LEU A 18 -22.59 -9.10 -23.26
N ALA A 19 -23.02 -10.28 -22.82
CA ALA A 19 -22.30 -11.05 -21.80
C ALA A 19 -20.91 -11.50 -22.29
N LEU A 20 -20.81 -11.99 -23.52
CA LEU A 20 -19.53 -12.43 -24.11
C LEU A 20 -18.56 -11.24 -24.31
N THR A 21 -19.04 -10.07 -24.72
CA THR A 21 -18.20 -8.88 -24.84
C THR A 21 -17.71 -8.39 -23.48
N LEU A 22 -18.55 -8.39 -22.44
CA LEU A 22 -18.15 -8.04 -21.09
C LEU A 22 -17.10 -9.02 -20.53
N ILE A 23 -17.30 -10.32 -20.73
CA ILE A 23 -16.33 -11.36 -20.33
C ILE A 23 -15.01 -11.15 -21.09
N GLY A 24 -15.05 -10.89 -22.39
CA GLY A 24 -13.86 -10.61 -23.20
C GLY A 24 -13.08 -9.38 -22.72
N VAL A 25 -13.76 -8.30 -22.37
CA VAL A 25 -13.14 -7.09 -21.81
C VAL A 25 -12.49 -7.36 -20.44
N VAL A 26 -13.17 -8.12 -19.57
CA VAL A 26 -12.63 -8.49 -18.26
C VAL A 26 -11.39 -9.38 -18.39
N LEU A 27 -11.45 -10.36 -19.30
CA LEU A 27 -10.30 -11.26 -19.54
C LEU A 27 -9.12 -10.52 -20.18
N ALA A 28 -9.37 -9.59 -21.12
CA ALA A 28 -8.32 -8.76 -21.71
C ALA A 28 -7.68 -7.83 -20.68
N ALA A 29 -8.46 -7.24 -19.77
CA ALA A 29 -7.94 -6.42 -18.67
C ALA A 29 -7.12 -7.26 -17.67
N ALA A 30 -7.52 -8.49 -17.38
CA ALA A 30 -6.80 -9.42 -16.53
C ALA A 30 -5.49 -9.90 -17.17
N ALA A 31 -5.49 -10.16 -18.48
CA ALA A 31 -4.32 -10.60 -19.24
C ALA A 31 -3.27 -9.48 -19.44
N ALA A 32 -3.68 -8.21 -19.38
CA ALA A 32 -2.80 -7.06 -19.53
C ALA A 32 -1.79 -6.90 -18.38
N GLY A 33 -1.85 -7.73 -17.31
CA GLY A 33 -0.85 -7.80 -16.24
C GLY A 33 -0.60 -6.47 -15.50
N SER A 34 -1.53 -5.53 -15.61
CA SER A 34 -1.40 -4.24 -14.96
C SER A 34 -1.43 -4.42 -13.44
N ALA A 35 -0.47 -3.82 -12.73
CA ALA A 35 -0.51 -3.70 -11.29
C ALA A 35 -1.90 -3.23 -10.83
N PRO A 36 -2.41 -3.72 -9.67
CA PRO A 36 -3.74 -3.33 -9.21
C PRO A 36 -3.83 -1.80 -9.13
N ARG A 37 -4.71 -1.22 -9.93
CA ARG A 37 -4.91 0.24 -9.93
C ARG A 37 -5.64 0.72 -8.68
N LEU A 38 -6.35 -0.18 -8.00
CA LEU A 38 -7.09 0.08 -6.77
C LEU A 38 -6.58 -0.81 -5.65
N VAL A 39 -6.38 -0.22 -4.47
CA VAL A 39 -5.90 -0.90 -3.27
C VAL A 39 -6.86 -0.58 -2.14
N TRP A 40 -7.43 -1.61 -1.52
CA TRP A 40 -8.22 -1.43 -0.31
C TRP A 40 -7.31 -1.56 0.92
N ASN A 41 -7.26 -0.52 1.74
CA ASN A 41 -6.55 -0.53 3.01
C ASN A 41 -7.50 -0.90 4.15
N PHE A 42 -7.16 -1.98 4.86
CA PHE A 42 -7.92 -2.48 6.00
C PHE A 42 -7.33 -2.07 7.35
N THR A 43 -6.15 -1.45 7.36
CA THR A 43 -5.38 -1.17 8.59
C THR A 43 -5.30 0.32 8.85
N ALA A 44 -5.28 0.69 10.14
CA ALA A 44 -5.19 2.09 10.54
C ALA A 44 -3.79 2.73 10.34
N SER A 45 -2.85 2.03 9.70
CA SER A 45 -1.51 2.60 9.44
C SER A 45 -1.52 3.82 8.52
N VAL A 46 -2.51 3.93 7.66
CA VAL A 46 -3.01 5.13 6.98
C VAL A 46 -4.53 5.05 7.06
N PRO A 47 -5.30 6.12 6.78
CA PRO A 47 -6.76 6.05 6.86
C PRO A 47 -7.33 4.82 6.14
N VAL A 48 -8.25 4.11 6.79
CA VAL A 48 -8.91 2.93 6.20
C VAL A 48 -9.72 3.37 4.99
N GLY A 49 -9.69 2.59 3.90
CA GLY A 49 -10.45 2.93 2.71
C GLY A 49 -9.86 2.47 1.39
N LEU A 50 -10.40 3.01 0.32
CA LEU A 50 -10.02 2.73 -1.06
C LEU A 50 -9.01 3.74 -1.56
N TYR A 51 -7.94 3.26 -2.15
CA TYR A 51 -6.85 4.04 -2.74
C TYR A 51 -6.67 3.68 -4.20
N ALA A 52 -6.27 4.66 -5.01
CA ALA A 52 -5.87 4.44 -6.41
C ALA A 52 -4.36 4.63 -6.53
N LEU A 53 -3.70 3.71 -7.24
CA LEU A 53 -2.31 3.89 -7.67
C LEU A 53 -2.23 5.03 -8.68
N GLU A 54 -1.19 5.84 -8.57
CA GLU A 54 -0.91 6.94 -9.49
C GLU A 54 0.26 6.57 -10.41
N ASP A 55 0.15 6.94 -11.68
CA ASP A 55 1.18 6.74 -12.70
C ASP A 55 2.19 7.90 -12.66
N ARG A 56 2.92 8.00 -11.56
CA ARG A 56 4.01 8.97 -11.37
C ARG A 56 5.09 8.40 -10.46
N ARG A 57 6.25 9.04 -10.44
CA ARG A 57 7.27 8.72 -9.45
C ARG A 57 6.82 9.16 -8.05
N TRP A 58 7.07 8.30 -7.07
CA TRP A 58 6.88 8.65 -5.66
C TRP A 58 7.98 9.62 -5.18
N LYS A 59 7.69 10.36 -4.14
CA LYS A 59 8.61 11.29 -3.47
C LYS A 59 8.40 11.25 -1.95
N ARG A 60 9.22 11.98 -1.21
CA ARG A 60 9.02 12.18 0.24
C ARG A 60 7.60 12.64 0.52
N ASP A 61 7.05 12.17 1.63
CA ASP A 61 5.70 12.39 2.14
C ASP A 61 4.56 11.78 1.35
N ASP A 62 4.83 11.14 0.20
CA ASP A 62 3.80 10.37 -0.50
C ASP A 62 3.38 9.14 0.33
N ARG A 63 2.09 8.83 0.26
CA ARG A 63 1.60 7.50 0.58
C ARG A 63 1.92 6.57 -0.56
N VAL A 64 2.47 5.42 -0.26
CA VAL A 64 2.90 4.43 -1.26
C VAL A 64 2.30 3.06 -0.95
N ALA A 65 1.99 2.32 -2.01
CA ALA A 65 1.71 0.89 -1.92
C ALA A 65 3.03 0.13 -1.95
N LEU A 66 3.25 -0.72 -0.96
CA LEU A 66 4.44 -1.53 -0.77
C LEU A 66 4.09 -3.01 -0.93
N LYS A 67 4.86 -3.72 -1.73
CA LYS A 67 4.84 -5.18 -1.84
C LYS A 67 6.09 -5.72 -1.15
N PRO A 68 6.00 -6.08 0.15
CA PRO A 68 7.16 -6.53 0.91
C PRO A 68 7.82 -7.74 0.27
N SER A 69 9.15 -7.76 0.29
CA SER A 69 9.97 -8.89 -0.17
C SER A 69 11.07 -9.22 0.85
N GLY A 70 11.73 -10.37 0.68
CA GLY A 70 12.87 -10.79 1.48
C GLY A 70 12.62 -10.70 3.00
N ARG A 71 13.58 -10.15 3.71
CA ARG A 71 13.54 -10.04 5.19
C ARG A 71 12.34 -9.25 5.73
N LEU A 72 11.87 -8.25 4.99
CA LEU A 72 10.70 -7.48 5.40
C LEU A 72 9.44 -8.35 5.38
N LEU A 73 9.27 -9.17 4.33
CA LEU A 73 8.14 -10.09 4.24
C LEU A 73 8.17 -11.11 5.37
N GLU A 74 9.35 -11.70 5.65
CA GLU A 74 9.54 -12.66 6.75
C GLU A 74 9.19 -12.04 8.10
N ALA A 75 9.67 -10.81 8.38
CA ALA A 75 9.38 -10.10 9.62
C ALA A 75 7.87 -9.81 9.78
N LEU A 76 7.19 -9.42 8.71
CA LEU A 76 5.75 -9.13 8.71
C LEU A 76 4.90 -10.40 8.89
N GLN A 77 5.34 -11.51 8.30
CA GLN A 77 4.67 -12.81 8.46
C GLN A 77 4.88 -13.39 9.87
N SER A 78 6.10 -13.31 10.41
CA SER A 78 6.41 -13.77 11.77
C SER A 78 5.64 -13.00 12.85
N ALA A 79 5.35 -11.73 12.59
CA ALA A 79 4.56 -10.87 13.48
C ALA A 79 3.04 -11.00 13.25
N ASP A 80 2.59 -11.90 12.35
CA ASP A 80 1.19 -12.07 11.91
C ASP A 80 0.53 -10.75 11.41
N VAL A 81 1.36 -9.82 10.92
CA VAL A 81 0.90 -8.51 10.43
C VAL A 81 0.44 -8.57 8.99
N LEU A 82 1.03 -9.46 8.19
CA LEU A 82 0.76 -9.53 6.75
C LEU A 82 0.61 -10.97 6.25
N ARG A 83 -0.49 -11.23 5.57
CA ARG A 83 -0.65 -12.44 4.75
C ARG A 83 0.04 -12.25 3.40
N ALA A 84 0.62 -13.32 2.87
CA ALA A 84 1.32 -13.32 1.58
C ALA A 84 0.49 -12.68 0.46
N GLY A 85 1.15 -11.87 -0.37
CA GLY A 85 0.54 -11.23 -1.54
C GLY A 85 -0.26 -9.95 -1.27
N ARG A 86 -0.40 -9.50 -0.02
CA ARG A 86 -1.07 -8.24 0.30
C ARG A 86 -0.11 -7.06 0.20
N LEU A 87 -0.63 -5.94 -0.29
CA LEU A 87 0.06 -4.65 -0.27
C LEU A 87 -0.11 -4.00 1.10
N LEU A 88 0.95 -3.32 1.55
CA LEU A 88 0.90 -2.39 2.67
C LEU A 88 0.82 -0.96 2.16
N LEU A 89 0.11 -0.10 2.86
CA LEU A 89 0.16 1.33 2.63
C LEU A 89 0.96 2.01 3.74
N LYS A 90 1.95 2.82 3.35
CA LYS A 90 2.83 3.58 4.25
C LYS A 90 3.15 4.94 3.65
N ARG A 91 3.65 5.86 4.47
CA ARG A 91 4.16 7.15 4.03
C ARG A 91 5.69 7.08 3.92
N VAL A 92 6.25 7.66 2.86
CA VAL A 92 7.70 7.82 2.70
C VAL A 92 8.18 8.92 3.64
N ALA A 93 8.80 8.54 4.74
CA ALA A 93 9.24 9.48 5.78
C ALA A 93 10.69 9.96 5.54
N ALA A 94 11.55 9.10 4.99
CA ALA A 94 12.92 9.47 4.62
C ALA A 94 13.33 8.76 3.32
N ILE A 95 14.26 9.38 2.59
CA ILE A 95 14.78 8.94 1.29
C ILE A 95 16.31 8.96 1.31
N SER A 96 16.95 8.51 0.24
CA SER A 96 18.41 8.53 0.08
C SER A 96 19.03 9.86 0.50
N GLY A 97 20.11 9.79 1.29
CA GLY A 97 20.84 10.93 1.86
C GLY A 97 20.34 11.37 3.24
N ASP A 98 19.12 11.01 3.65
CA ASP A 98 18.65 11.25 5.02
C ASP A 98 19.34 10.34 6.02
N GLU A 99 19.40 10.81 7.26
CA GLU A 99 19.84 10.02 8.40
C GLU A 99 18.67 9.68 9.31
N VAL A 100 18.52 8.42 9.63
CA VAL A 100 17.53 7.94 10.59
C VAL A 100 18.23 7.31 11.77
N CYS A 101 17.93 7.81 12.97
CA CYS A 101 18.50 7.32 14.20
C CYS A 101 17.43 6.75 15.12
N ARG A 102 17.74 5.64 15.80
CA ARG A 102 16.91 5.09 16.87
C ARG A 102 17.70 4.94 18.14
N SER A 103 17.15 5.51 19.24
CA SER A 103 17.64 5.35 20.60
C SER A 103 16.48 4.97 21.51
N GLY A 104 16.46 3.73 21.97
CA GLY A 104 15.35 3.17 22.72
C GLY A 104 14.05 3.19 21.91
N GLU A 105 13.05 3.92 22.38
CA GLU A 105 11.76 4.10 21.71
C GLU A 105 11.76 5.29 20.74
N SER A 106 12.70 6.21 20.86
CA SER A 106 12.76 7.43 20.03
C SER A 106 13.40 7.13 18.69
N VAL A 107 12.72 7.49 17.60
CA VAL A 107 13.24 7.46 16.24
C VAL A 107 13.23 8.88 15.71
N THR A 108 14.37 9.35 15.18
CA THR A 108 14.53 10.68 14.61
C THR A 108 14.94 10.60 13.15
N ILE A 109 14.50 11.58 12.36
CA ILE A 109 14.89 11.75 10.97
C ILE A 109 15.60 13.10 10.85
N ASN A 110 16.85 13.09 10.38
CA ASN A 110 17.72 14.27 10.28
C ASN A 110 17.80 15.07 11.60
N GLY A 111 17.75 14.38 12.73
CA GLY A 111 17.80 14.99 14.06
C GLY A 111 16.55 15.77 14.49
N ALA A 112 15.60 16.03 13.61
CA ALA A 112 14.48 16.94 13.86
C ALA A 112 13.12 16.24 14.07
N ALA A 113 12.67 15.45 13.10
CA ALA A 113 11.38 14.76 13.18
C ALA A 113 11.50 13.58 14.15
N ARG A 114 10.66 13.53 15.18
CA ARG A 114 10.69 12.47 16.21
C ARG A 114 9.38 11.69 16.19
N VAL A 115 9.49 10.35 16.12
CA VAL A 115 8.38 9.43 16.30
C VAL A 115 8.80 8.36 17.34
N TYR A 116 7.81 7.72 17.94
CA TYR A 116 8.07 6.76 19.00
C TYR A 116 7.67 5.36 18.59
N ALA A 117 8.55 4.38 18.87
CA ALA A 117 8.26 2.96 18.80
C ALA A 117 7.80 2.48 20.17
N ARG A 118 6.82 1.58 20.20
CA ARG A 118 6.35 0.98 21.45
C ARG A 118 7.25 -0.19 21.84
N SER A 119 7.66 -0.25 23.10
CA SER A 119 8.52 -1.31 23.63
C SER A 119 7.74 -2.54 24.11
N ASP A 120 6.46 -2.37 24.40
CA ASP A 120 5.57 -3.40 24.97
C ASP A 120 5.05 -4.43 23.94
N LEU A 121 5.29 -4.22 22.64
CA LEU A 121 4.76 -5.08 21.58
C LEU A 121 5.63 -6.32 21.27
N GLY A 122 6.80 -6.48 21.88
CA GLY A 122 7.70 -7.60 21.57
C GLY A 122 8.22 -7.66 20.13
N LEU A 123 8.09 -6.56 19.39
CA LEU A 123 8.47 -6.48 17.99
C LEU A 123 9.98 -6.32 17.80
N PRO A 124 10.53 -6.64 16.61
CA PRO A 124 11.94 -6.46 16.30
C PRO A 124 12.42 -5.05 16.60
N ARG A 125 13.67 -4.93 17.03
CA ARG A 125 14.28 -3.65 17.39
C ARG A 125 15.60 -3.50 16.67
N TRP A 126 15.85 -2.31 16.17
CA TRP A 126 17.16 -1.86 15.72
C TRP A 126 17.60 -0.67 16.58
N SER A 127 18.86 -0.30 16.54
CA SER A 127 19.39 0.85 17.27
C SER A 127 20.55 1.48 16.49
N GLY A 128 20.90 2.71 16.84
CA GLY A 128 21.94 3.48 16.19
C GLY A 128 21.40 4.35 15.05
N CYS A 129 22.30 4.89 14.24
CA CYS A 129 22.00 5.77 13.12
C CYS A 129 22.35 5.09 11.79
N VAL A 130 21.50 5.28 10.81
CA VAL A 130 21.69 4.80 9.44
C VAL A 130 21.46 5.96 8.48
N ARG A 131 22.42 6.22 7.59
CA ARG A 131 22.25 7.12 6.45
C ARG A 131 21.73 6.30 5.28
N LEU A 132 20.55 6.68 4.75
CA LEU A 132 19.91 5.94 3.68
C LEU A 132 20.72 6.05 2.38
N LEU A 133 20.97 4.90 1.77
CA LEU A 133 21.66 4.79 0.47
C LEU A 133 20.67 4.98 -0.69
N ILE A 134 21.21 5.07 -1.91
CA ILE A 134 20.40 5.05 -3.14
C ILE A 134 19.62 3.72 -3.20
N GLY A 135 18.32 3.80 -3.44
CA GLY A 135 17.44 2.62 -3.44
C GLY A 135 16.90 2.23 -2.06
N GLU A 136 17.18 3.02 -1.02
CA GLU A 136 16.64 2.82 0.32
C GLU A 136 15.65 3.92 0.71
N VAL A 137 14.65 3.52 1.50
CA VAL A 137 13.62 4.41 2.04
C VAL A 137 13.32 4.06 3.48
N PHE A 138 12.83 5.03 4.23
CA PHE A 138 12.27 4.80 5.56
C PHE A 138 10.77 5.08 5.54
N LEU A 139 9.99 4.08 5.88
CA LEU A 139 8.54 4.10 5.76
C LEU A 139 7.90 4.17 7.14
N LEU A 140 6.92 5.05 7.31
CA LEU A 140 6.12 5.20 8.52
C LEU A 140 4.63 5.05 8.22
N GLY A 141 3.91 4.50 9.17
CA GLY A 141 2.46 4.67 9.24
C GLY A 141 2.12 6.01 9.88
N GLU A 142 0.88 6.44 9.69
CA GLU A 142 0.37 7.72 10.23
C GLU A 142 -0.14 7.58 11.68
N THR A 143 -0.24 6.36 12.20
CA THR A 143 -0.64 6.08 13.57
C THR A 143 0.51 5.51 14.40
N GLU A 144 0.46 5.70 15.71
CA GLU A 144 1.46 5.20 16.65
C GLU A 144 1.51 3.66 16.70
N ASN A 145 0.39 3.01 16.48
CA ASN A 145 0.27 1.54 16.49
C ASN A 145 0.66 0.88 15.16
N SER A 146 1.20 1.63 14.21
CA SER A 146 1.61 1.07 12.94
C SER A 146 2.88 0.24 13.07
N PHE A 147 2.87 -0.97 12.52
CA PHE A 147 4.09 -1.74 12.30
C PHE A 147 4.77 -1.21 11.03
N ASP A 148 5.90 -0.54 11.21
CA ASP A 148 6.60 0.19 10.16
C ASP A 148 8.11 0.32 10.44
N GLY A 149 8.81 1.24 9.81
CA GLY A 149 10.24 1.44 9.93
C GLY A 149 10.72 1.65 11.38
N ARG A 150 9.85 2.04 12.29
CA ARG A 150 10.17 2.07 13.73
C ARG A 150 10.62 0.71 14.24
N TYR A 151 10.14 -0.38 13.65
CA TYR A 151 10.42 -1.76 14.05
C TYR A 151 11.32 -2.50 13.07
N PHE A 152 11.04 -2.45 11.78
CA PHE A 152 11.82 -3.19 10.77
C PHE A 152 12.96 -2.39 10.13
N GLY A 153 13.06 -1.07 10.42
CA GLY A 153 14.15 -0.22 9.91
C GLY A 153 13.98 0.20 8.45
N VAL A 154 15.11 0.26 7.74
CA VAL A 154 15.20 0.67 6.34
C VAL A 154 14.59 -0.39 5.42
N THR A 155 13.93 0.08 4.37
CA THR A 155 13.24 -0.75 3.37
C THR A 155 13.80 -0.47 1.98
N SER A 156 13.80 -1.48 1.11
CA SER A 156 14.15 -1.30 -0.30
C SER A 156 13.10 -0.48 -1.04
N ALA A 157 13.52 0.53 -1.78
CA ALA A 157 12.65 1.29 -2.67
C ALA A 157 12.09 0.45 -3.81
N ALA A 158 12.74 -0.69 -4.16
CA ALA A 158 12.24 -1.63 -5.16
C ALA A 158 10.95 -2.36 -4.73
N ASP A 159 10.65 -2.39 -3.43
CA ASP A 159 9.40 -2.94 -2.91
C ASP A 159 8.20 -1.99 -3.10
N ILE A 160 8.45 -0.71 -3.45
CA ILE A 160 7.38 0.26 -3.72
C ILE A 160 6.78 0.01 -5.09
N VAL A 161 5.49 -0.31 -5.12
CA VAL A 161 4.70 -0.49 -6.35
C VAL A 161 4.39 0.87 -6.99
N GLY A 162 4.08 1.87 -6.18
CA GLY A 162 3.82 3.23 -6.64
C GLY A 162 3.15 4.10 -5.55
N PRO A 163 3.06 5.41 -5.82
CA PRO A 163 2.31 6.31 -4.95
C PRO A 163 0.81 6.06 -5.07
N VAL A 164 0.10 6.35 -3.99
CA VAL A 164 -1.35 6.19 -3.95
C VAL A 164 -2.03 7.47 -3.48
N ARG A 165 -3.22 7.75 -4.03
CA ARG A 165 -4.13 8.77 -3.53
C ARG A 165 -5.39 8.12 -2.95
N SER A 166 -5.94 8.73 -1.91
CA SER A 166 -7.23 8.28 -1.37
C SER A 166 -8.36 8.55 -2.36
N VAL A 167 -9.25 7.57 -2.49
CA VAL A 167 -10.51 7.70 -3.26
C VAL A 167 -11.66 7.91 -2.28
N VAL A 168 -11.76 7.01 -1.28
CA VAL A 168 -12.71 7.11 -0.16
C VAL A 168 -12.01 6.61 1.08
N THR A 169 -12.07 7.35 2.19
CA THR A 169 -11.50 6.98 3.49
C THR A 169 -12.51 7.22 4.61
N PHE A 170 -12.34 6.49 5.71
CA PHE A 170 -13.22 6.51 6.88
C PHE A 170 -12.46 6.82 8.15
#